data_50154c7cb17c991cd758c78505e3704c
#
_entry.id   50154c7cb17c991cd758c78505e3704c
#
_cell.length_a   1.000
_cell.length_b   1.000
_cell.length_c   1.000
_cell.angle_alpha   90.00
_cell.angle_beta   90.00
_cell.angle_gamma   90.00
#
_symmetry.space_group_name_H-M   'P 1'
#
loop_
_entity.id
_entity.type
_entity.pdbx_description
1 polymer ?
#
loop_
_entity_poly.entity_id
_entity_poly.type
_entity_poly.pdbx_seq_one_letter_code
_entity_poly.pdbx_strand_id
1 'polypeptide(L)'
;MKRIGNLFNRIISYENLVRADKKARLGKTKRYGVKKFDRNPYENLVRLQKALIEDTYRTSEYCVYTIIADRGNKEREIYRLPYYPDRIVHHAIMNVIEPYLVSRFTADTFNCLKGRGIHYGVKRLKRDLKADKEGTKYCLKLDIKKFFPSIDQDVLYSQFEKIFKDKKLLRLLHHVVYSTPKGLPIGNYISQFAAVSYTHLRAHETR
;
A
#
# COMPACT_ATOMS: atom_id res chain seq x y z
N MET A 1 -6.39 -21.15 7.30
CA MET A 1 -5.37 -21.03 6.20
C MET A 1 -3.97 -20.96 6.82
N LYS A 2 -2.93 -21.60 6.22
CA LYS A 2 -1.57 -21.59 6.76
C LYS A 2 -0.95 -20.18 6.62
N ARG A 3 -0.50 -19.59 7.75
CA ARG A 3 0.15 -18.27 7.75
C ARG A 3 1.54 -18.33 7.13
N ILE A 4 1.96 -17.25 6.48
CA ILE A 4 3.20 -17.14 5.72
C ILE A 4 4.30 -16.54 6.60
N GLY A 5 5.50 -17.10 6.55
CA GLY A 5 6.67 -16.63 7.32
C GLY A 5 7.93 -16.55 6.46
N ASN A 6 9.05 -16.23 7.10
CA ASN A 6 10.38 -16.11 6.49
C ASN A 6 10.44 -15.06 5.36
N LEU A 7 9.67 -13.97 5.51
CA LEU A 7 9.62 -12.88 4.54
C LEU A 7 10.54 -11.72 4.89
N PHE A 8 10.80 -11.49 6.18
CA PHE A 8 11.55 -10.34 6.65
C PHE A 8 12.96 -10.27 6.05
N ASN A 9 13.70 -11.39 6.03
CA ASN A 9 15.03 -11.42 5.44
C ASN A 9 15.04 -11.06 3.94
N ARG A 10 13.96 -11.41 3.22
CA ARG A 10 13.79 -11.01 1.82
C ARG A 10 13.49 -9.52 1.68
N ILE A 11 12.76 -8.94 2.64
CA ILE A 11 12.44 -7.50 2.65
C ILE A 11 13.70 -6.68 2.85
N ILE A 12 14.55 -7.06 3.81
CA ILE A 12 15.74 -6.31 4.20
C ILE A 12 16.97 -6.64 3.36
N SER A 13 16.91 -7.59 2.42
CA SER A 13 18.06 -7.89 1.57
C SER A 13 18.49 -6.67 0.77
N TYR A 14 19.81 -6.48 0.62
CA TYR A 14 20.36 -5.33 -0.10
C TYR A 14 19.81 -5.24 -1.54
N GLU A 15 19.71 -6.37 -2.23
CA GLU A 15 19.16 -6.47 -3.59
C GLU A 15 17.70 -6.01 -3.64
N ASN A 16 16.92 -6.34 -2.60
CA ASN A 16 15.53 -5.86 -2.53
C ASN A 16 15.45 -4.37 -2.23
N LEU A 17 16.33 -3.82 -1.39
CA LEU A 17 16.40 -2.38 -1.12
C LEU A 17 16.80 -1.60 -2.38
N VAL A 18 17.77 -2.09 -3.17
CA VAL A 18 18.10 -1.52 -4.48
C VAL A 18 16.91 -1.55 -5.43
N ARG A 19 16.18 -2.68 -5.48
CA ARG A 19 14.97 -2.78 -6.31
C ARG A 19 13.87 -1.86 -5.83
N ALA A 20 13.72 -1.68 -4.52
CA ALA A 20 12.78 -0.77 -3.90
C ALA A 20 13.08 0.69 -4.27
N ASP A 21 14.35 1.09 -4.20
CA ASP A 21 14.80 2.40 -4.65
C ASP A 21 14.45 2.64 -6.14
N LYS A 22 14.79 1.70 -7.02
CA LYS A 22 14.44 1.79 -8.45
C LYS A 22 12.95 2.01 -8.69
N LYS A 23 12.08 1.31 -7.95
CA LYS A 23 10.62 1.48 -8.05
C LYS A 23 10.14 2.82 -7.44
N ALA A 24 10.68 3.19 -6.27
CA ALA A 24 10.29 4.40 -5.55
C ALA A 24 10.56 5.69 -6.33
N ARG A 25 11.61 5.70 -7.15
CA ARG A 25 12.03 6.87 -7.96
C ARG A 25 11.32 7.01 -9.31
N LEU A 26 10.52 6.04 -9.74
CA LEU A 26 9.83 6.10 -11.03
C LEU A 26 8.98 7.38 -11.15
N GLY A 27 9.24 8.16 -12.20
CA GLY A 27 8.60 9.46 -12.44
C GLY A 27 8.98 10.58 -11.45
N LYS A 28 10.02 10.37 -10.61
CA LYS A 28 10.42 11.32 -9.54
C LYS A 28 11.91 11.59 -9.46
N THR A 29 12.70 11.20 -10.45
CA THR A 29 14.17 11.32 -10.47
C THR A 29 14.67 12.74 -10.25
N LYS A 30 13.93 13.75 -10.72
CA LYS A 30 14.26 15.17 -10.55
C LYS A 30 13.89 15.75 -9.16
N ARG A 31 13.19 15.01 -8.30
CA ARG A 31 12.76 15.50 -6.98
C ARG A 31 13.95 15.62 -6.01
N TYR A 32 13.92 16.66 -5.17
CA TYR A 32 14.99 16.94 -4.19
C TYR A 32 15.37 15.73 -3.33
N GLY A 33 14.39 15.01 -2.78
CA GLY A 33 14.66 13.83 -1.94
C GLY A 33 15.42 12.71 -2.67
N VAL A 34 15.16 12.51 -3.98
CA VAL A 34 15.91 11.55 -4.80
C VAL A 34 17.33 12.05 -5.04
N LYS A 35 17.50 13.32 -5.44
CA LYS A 35 18.83 13.93 -5.64
C LYS A 35 19.66 13.92 -4.35
N LYS A 36 19.04 14.15 -3.17
CA LYS A 36 19.71 14.05 -1.87
C LYS A 36 20.18 12.61 -1.58
N PHE A 37 19.35 11.62 -1.85
CA PHE A 37 19.68 10.21 -1.69
C PHE A 37 20.84 9.79 -2.63
N ASP A 38 20.83 10.28 -3.88
CA ASP A 38 21.81 9.94 -4.93
C ASP A 38 23.24 10.45 -4.64
N ARG A 39 23.43 11.25 -3.60
CA ARG A 39 24.78 11.65 -3.17
C ARG A 39 25.59 10.48 -2.61
N ASN A 40 24.95 9.61 -1.82
CA ASN A 40 25.56 8.44 -1.18
C ASN A 40 24.59 7.24 -1.17
N PRO A 41 24.19 6.70 -2.33
CA PRO A 41 23.10 5.72 -2.40
C PRO A 41 23.47 4.40 -1.73
N TYR A 42 24.72 3.94 -1.87
CA TYR A 42 25.20 2.71 -1.24
C TYR A 42 25.15 2.81 0.29
N GLU A 43 25.79 3.84 0.86
CA GLU A 43 25.84 4.05 2.32
C GLU A 43 24.43 4.23 2.91
N ASN A 44 23.55 4.95 2.22
CA ASN A 44 22.18 5.14 2.65
C ASN A 44 21.42 3.80 2.71
N LEU A 45 21.58 2.92 1.71
CA LEU A 45 20.95 1.61 1.72
C LEU A 45 21.53 0.68 2.78
N VAL A 46 22.85 0.68 2.99
CA VAL A 46 23.49 -0.10 4.06
C VAL A 46 23.03 0.37 5.44
N ARG A 47 22.96 1.69 5.66
CA ARG A 47 22.44 2.27 6.90
C ARG A 47 20.96 1.89 7.13
N LEU A 48 20.15 1.93 6.07
CA LEU A 48 18.76 1.52 6.15
C LEU A 48 18.63 0.04 6.49
N GLN A 49 19.39 -0.81 5.81
CA GLN A 49 19.42 -2.26 6.09
C GLN A 49 19.77 -2.53 7.56
N LYS A 50 20.82 -1.87 8.08
CA LYS A 50 21.20 -1.97 9.49
C LYS A 50 20.05 -1.56 10.42
N ALA A 51 19.42 -0.42 10.16
CA ALA A 51 18.30 0.06 10.97
C ALA A 51 17.10 -0.91 10.97
N LEU A 52 16.82 -1.58 9.84
CA LEU A 52 15.78 -2.60 9.77
C LEU A 52 16.16 -3.88 10.51
N ILE A 53 17.42 -4.31 10.45
CA ILE A 53 17.95 -5.50 11.19
C ILE A 53 17.86 -5.27 12.70
N GLU A 54 18.29 -4.09 13.16
CA GLU A 54 18.35 -3.69 14.57
C GLU A 54 16.99 -3.24 15.14
N ASP A 55 15.93 -3.21 14.30
CA ASP A 55 14.60 -2.76 14.69
C ASP A 55 14.56 -1.29 15.18
N THR A 56 15.49 -0.46 14.68
CA THR A 56 15.61 0.96 15.04
C THR A 56 14.88 1.88 14.03
N TYR A 57 14.45 1.34 12.88
CA TYR A 57 13.67 2.11 11.92
C TYR A 57 12.32 2.53 12.52
N ARG A 58 11.99 3.80 12.35
CA ARG A 58 10.66 4.37 12.65
C ARG A 58 10.20 5.19 11.47
N THR A 59 8.91 5.19 11.19
CA THR A 59 8.33 6.06 10.16
C THR A 59 8.60 7.50 10.50
N SER A 60 9.12 8.25 9.54
CA SER A 60 9.40 9.69 9.70
C SER A 60 8.11 10.50 9.88
N GLU A 61 8.23 11.71 10.38
CA GLU A 61 7.11 12.65 10.44
C GLU A 61 6.55 12.97 9.04
N TYR A 62 5.23 13.09 8.98
CA TYR A 62 4.54 13.43 7.76
C TYR A 62 4.58 14.93 7.48
N CYS A 63 4.88 15.29 6.25
CA CYS A 63 4.54 16.60 5.73
C CYS A 63 3.10 16.54 5.22
N VAL A 64 2.17 17.15 5.97
CA VAL A 64 0.75 17.16 5.61
C VAL A 64 0.41 18.43 4.86
N TYR A 65 -0.31 18.32 3.75
CA TYR A 65 -0.82 19.44 2.97
C TYR A 65 -2.13 19.09 2.28
N THR A 66 -2.96 20.07 2.05
CA THR A 66 -4.26 19.91 1.38
C THR A 66 -4.11 20.12 -0.12
N ILE A 67 -4.74 19.28 -0.89
CA ILE A 67 -4.95 19.45 -2.33
C ILE A 67 -6.44 19.55 -2.64
N ILE A 68 -6.76 20.34 -3.64
CA ILE A 68 -8.11 20.42 -4.20
C ILE A 68 -8.19 19.42 -5.34
N ALA A 69 -9.01 18.38 -5.17
CA ALA A 69 -9.23 17.33 -6.15
C ALA A 69 -10.61 17.50 -6.82
N ASP A 70 -10.86 16.67 -7.83
CA ASP A 70 -12.15 16.58 -8.52
C ASP A 70 -12.67 17.92 -9.06
N ARG A 71 -11.80 18.67 -9.76
CA ARG A 71 -12.08 19.99 -10.39
C ARG A 71 -12.58 21.04 -9.40
N GLY A 72 -12.05 21.05 -8.19
CA GLY A 72 -12.38 22.05 -7.17
C GLY A 72 -13.41 21.60 -6.14
N ASN A 73 -14.00 20.41 -6.27
CA ASN A 73 -15.14 19.99 -5.43
C ASN A 73 -14.73 19.19 -4.18
N LYS A 74 -13.48 18.79 -4.02
CA LYS A 74 -13.08 17.90 -2.91
C LYS A 74 -11.69 18.24 -2.38
N GLU A 75 -11.61 18.65 -1.13
CA GLU A 75 -10.35 18.79 -0.40
C GLU A 75 -9.85 17.43 0.06
N ARG A 76 -8.56 17.19 -0.08
CA ARG A 76 -7.89 15.98 0.40
C ARG A 76 -6.60 16.33 1.12
N GLU A 77 -6.45 15.89 2.33
CA GLU A 77 -5.17 15.90 3.04
C GLU A 77 -4.25 14.83 2.50
N ILE A 78 -3.07 15.23 2.08
CA ILE A 78 -2.03 14.34 1.57
C ILE A 78 -0.91 14.25 2.60
N TYR A 79 -0.61 13.04 3.01
CA TYR A 79 0.43 12.70 3.95
C TYR A 79 1.69 12.26 3.20
N ARG A 80 2.67 13.14 3.11
CA ARG A 80 3.89 12.88 2.36
C ARG A 80 5.03 12.52 3.30
N LEU A 81 5.60 11.32 3.07
CA LEU A 81 6.86 10.89 3.68
C LEU A 81 8.07 11.31 2.86
N PRO A 82 9.25 11.45 3.50
CA PRO A 82 10.52 11.59 2.82
C PRO A 82 10.75 10.47 1.80
N TYR A 83 11.58 10.74 0.79
CA TYR A 83 11.98 9.71 -0.15
C TYR A 83 12.77 8.59 0.56
N TYR A 84 13.79 8.99 1.32
CA TYR A 84 14.60 8.15 2.19
C TYR A 84 14.33 8.54 3.65
N PRO A 85 14.11 7.56 4.53
CA PRO A 85 14.10 6.11 4.30
C PRO A 85 12.74 5.55 3.84
N ASP A 86 11.64 6.22 4.11
CA ASP A 86 10.30 5.67 4.19
C ASP A 86 9.75 5.13 2.88
N ARG A 87 9.88 5.88 1.78
CA ARG A 87 9.36 5.39 0.50
C ARG A 87 10.09 4.16 0.02
N ILE A 88 11.41 4.05 0.31
CA ILE A 88 12.19 2.85 0.00
C ILE A 88 11.69 1.67 0.84
N VAL A 89 11.46 1.88 2.15
CA VAL A 89 10.92 0.83 3.04
C VAL A 89 9.55 0.34 2.56
N HIS A 90 8.63 1.26 2.21
CA HIS A 90 7.31 0.87 1.70
C HIS A 90 7.41 0.03 0.43
N HIS A 91 8.28 0.39 -0.51
CA HIS A 91 8.50 -0.40 -1.71
C HIS A 91 9.22 -1.73 -1.41
N ALA A 92 10.14 -1.77 -0.45
CA ALA A 92 10.83 -3.00 -0.05
C ALA A 92 9.84 -4.02 0.55
N ILE A 93 8.94 -3.56 1.44
CA ILE A 93 7.86 -4.38 1.98
C ILE A 93 6.99 -4.90 0.83
N MET A 94 6.47 -4.01 -0.01
CA MET A 94 5.53 -4.36 -1.07
C MET A 94 6.15 -5.26 -2.14
N ASN A 95 7.45 -5.14 -2.45
CA ASN A 95 8.13 -6.07 -3.37
C ASN A 95 7.98 -7.54 -2.95
N VAL A 96 7.82 -7.78 -1.65
CA VAL A 96 7.78 -9.14 -1.07
C VAL A 96 6.36 -9.57 -0.72
N ILE A 97 5.54 -8.68 -0.13
CA ILE A 97 4.21 -9.08 0.37
C ILE A 97 3.08 -8.91 -0.63
N GLU A 98 3.24 -8.07 -1.67
CA GLU A 98 2.20 -7.79 -2.67
C GLU A 98 1.56 -9.05 -3.25
N PRO A 99 2.30 -10.08 -3.71
CA PRO A 99 1.68 -11.29 -4.27
C PRO A 99 0.75 -12.00 -3.29
N TYR A 100 1.08 -11.99 -2.01
CA TYR A 100 0.28 -12.63 -0.95
C TYR A 100 -0.99 -11.83 -0.60
N LEU A 101 -0.98 -10.51 -0.76
CA LEU A 101 -2.17 -9.68 -0.62
C LEU A 101 -3.06 -9.83 -1.85
N VAL A 102 -2.48 -9.70 -3.04
CA VAL A 102 -3.21 -9.75 -4.31
C VAL A 102 -3.91 -11.10 -4.53
N SER A 103 -3.31 -12.22 -4.07
CA SER A 103 -3.95 -13.55 -4.16
C SER A 103 -5.26 -13.66 -3.37
N ARG A 104 -5.57 -12.70 -2.51
CA ARG A 104 -6.79 -12.63 -1.70
C ARG A 104 -7.82 -11.64 -2.24
N PHE A 105 -7.45 -10.85 -3.24
CA PHE A 105 -8.36 -9.89 -3.84
C PHE A 105 -9.32 -10.60 -4.80
N THR A 106 -10.53 -10.08 -4.88
CA THR A 106 -11.50 -10.58 -5.86
C THR A 106 -11.03 -10.32 -7.29
N ALA A 107 -11.55 -11.11 -8.23
CA ALA A 107 -11.29 -10.92 -9.65
C ALA A 107 -11.75 -9.55 -10.16
N ASP A 108 -12.71 -8.92 -9.47
CA ASP A 108 -13.30 -7.62 -9.79
C ASP A 108 -12.62 -6.43 -9.09
N THR A 109 -11.37 -6.61 -8.64
CA THR A 109 -10.53 -5.53 -8.14
C THR A 109 -9.82 -4.85 -9.31
N PHE A 110 -10.14 -3.57 -9.56
CA PHE A 110 -9.63 -2.80 -10.70
C PHE A 110 -8.75 -1.61 -10.28
N ASN A 111 -8.30 -1.60 -9.05
CA ASN A 111 -7.42 -0.57 -8.51
C ASN A 111 -6.12 -1.16 -7.97
N CYS A 112 -5.01 -0.43 -8.10
CA CYS A 112 -3.67 -0.78 -7.59
C CYS A 112 -3.04 -2.04 -8.19
N LEU A 113 -3.66 -2.72 -9.12
CA LEU A 113 -3.15 -3.94 -9.74
C LEU A 113 -2.64 -3.69 -11.14
N LYS A 114 -1.40 -4.16 -11.40
CA LYS A 114 -0.83 -4.11 -12.75
C LYS A 114 -1.68 -4.92 -13.72
N GLY A 115 -2.06 -4.32 -14.85
CA GLY A 115 -2.91 -4.94 -15.86
C GLY A 115 -4.41 -4.99 -15.53
N ARG A 116 -4.84 -4.55 -14.33
CA ARG A 116 -6.24 -4.49 -13.93
C ARG A 116 -6.68 -3.06 -13.57
N GLY A 117 -6.41 -2.11 -14.47
CA GLY A 117 -6.84 -0.72 -14.31
C GLY A 117 -8.27 -0.48 -14.80
N ILE A 118 -8.70 0.79 -14.80
CA ILE A 118 -10.04 1.23 -15.18
C ILE A 118 -10.49 0.70 -16.56
N HIS A 119 -9.59 0.67 -17.54
CA HIS A 119 -9.92 0.16 -18.90
C HIS A 119 -10.27 -1.34 -18.88
N TYR A 120 -9.56 -2.12 -18.06
CA TYR A 120 -9.89 -3.54 -17.89
C TYR A 120 -11.24 -3.71 -17.20
N GLY A 121 -11.53 -2.92 -16.16
CA GLY A 121 -12.84 -2.91 -15.49
C GLY A 121 -13.98 -2.56 -16.44
N VAL A 122 -13.82 -1.51 -17.25
CA VAL A 122 -14.81 -1.12 -18.26
C VAL A 122 -15.04 -2.23 -19.30
N LYS A 123 -13.95 -2.87 -19.77
CA LYS A 123 -14.08 -3.99 -20.72
C LYS A 123 -14.86 -5.16 -20.12
N ARG A 124 -14.59 -5.49 -18.86
CA ARG A 124 -15.28 -6.56 -18.14
C ARG A 124 -16.76 -6.21 -17.93
N LEU A 125 -17.04 -5.01 -17.41
CA LEU A 125 -18.42 -4.53 -17.24
C LEU A 125 -19.22 -4.58 -18.55
N LYS A 126 -18.66 -4.10 -19.67
CA LYS A 126 -19.32 -4.16 -20.98
C LYS A 126 -19.64 -5.60 -21.41
N ARG A 127 -18.75 -6.54 -21.11
CA ARG A 127 -18.98 -7.97 -21.41
C ARG A 127 -20.14 -8.50 -20.58
N ASP A 128 -20.17 -8.23 -19.28
CA ASP A 128 -21.16 -8.75 -18.34
C ASP A 128 -22.56 -8.14 -18.64
N LEU A 129 -22.63 -6.83 -18.97
CA LEU A 129 -23.87 -6.17 -19.43
C LEU A 129 -24.43 -6.76 -20.74
N LYS A 130 -23.55 -7.26 -21.63
CA LYS A 130 -24.00 -7.93 -22.87
C LYS A 130 -24.47 -9.36 -22.63
N ALA A 131 -23.85 -10.05 -21.69
CA ALA A 131 -24.13 -11.46 -21.37
C ALA A 131 -25.47 -11.64 -20.65
N ASP A 132 -25.83 -10.69 -19.77
CA ASP A 132 -27.07 -10.77 -18.99
C ASP A 132 -27.78 -9.41 -18.97
N LYS A 133 -28.62 -9.18 -19.98
CA LYS A 133 -29.40 -7.93 -20.10
C LYS A 133 -30.46 -7.79 -19.05
N GLU A 134 -31.09 -8.90 -18.66
CA GLU A 134 -32.18 -8.89 -17.67
C GLU A 134 -31.64 -8.67 -16.25
N GLY A 135 -30.62 -9.38 -15.84
CA GLY A 135 -30.00 -9.24 -14.51
C GLY A 135 -29.21 -7.94 -14.33
N THR A 136 -28.95 -7.21 -15.42
CA THR A 136 -28.18 -5.93 -15.39
C THR A 136 -29.05 -4.69 -15.66
N LYS A 137 -30.38 -4.78 -15.51
CA LYS A 137 -31.28 -3.64 -15.65
C LYS A 137 -31.07 -2.52 -14.64
N TYR A 138 -30.56 -2.85 -13.47
CA TYR A 138 -30.31 -1.91 -12.38
C TYR A 138 -28.84 -1.90 -11.99
N CYS A 139 -28.34 -0.72 -11.62
CA CYS A 139 -26.98 -0.53 -11.13
C CYS A 139 -27.03 0.14 -9.75
N LEU A 140 -26.46 -0.53 -8.74
CA LEU A 140 -26.24 0.05 -7.44
C LEU A 140 -24.80 0.57 -7.36
N LYS A 141 -24.64 1.90 -7.19
CA LYS A 141 -23.35 2.55 -6.98
C LYS A 141 -23.19 2.94 -5.52
N LEU A 142 -22.22 2.35 -4.85
CA LEU A 142 -21.87 2.65 -3.46
C LEU A 142 -20.49 3.30 -3.40
N ASP A 143 -20.30 4.25 -2.46
CA ASP A 143 -19.03 4.86 -2.14
C ASP A 143 -18.90 5.07 -0.63
N ILE A 144 -17.73 4.79 -0.07
CA ILE A 144 -17.48 4.94 1.37
C ILE A 144 -16.94 6.34 1.63
N LYS A 145 -17.71 7.14 2.38
CA LYS A 145 -17.30 8.49 2.77
C LYS A 145 -16.05 8.43 3.63
N LYS A 146 -15.02 9.24 3.26
CA LYS A 146 -13.74 9.33 3.99
C LYS A 146 -13.08 7.96 4.25
N PHE A 147 -13.06 7.06 3.27
CA PHE A 147 -12.62 5.67 3.42
C PHE A 147 -11.28 5.53 4.16
N PHE A 148 -10.21 6.17 3.68
CA PHE A 148 -8.89 6.07 4.30
C PHE A 148 -8.85 6.52 5.78
N PRO A 149 -9.41 7.68 6.16
CA PRO A 149 -9.50 8.10 7.55
C PRO A 149 -10.40 7.21 8.43
N SER A 150 -11.34 6.45 7.84
CA SER A 150 -12.27 5.59 8.57
C SER A 150 -11.79 4.15 8.75
N ILE A 151 -10.65 3.78 8.16
CA ILE A 151 -10.06 2.46 8.37
C ILE A 151 -9.66 2.31 9.82
N ASP A 152 -10.15 1.25 10.46
CA ASP A 152 -9.75 0.83 11.79
C ASP A 152 -8.38 0.13 11.70
N GLN A 153 -7.38 0.71 12.38
CA GLN A 153 -6.00 0.23 12.34
C GLN A 153 -5.85 -1.13 13.02
N ASP A 154 -6.58 -1.39 14.11
CA ASP A 154 -6.52 -2.64 14.83
C ASP A 154 -7.12 -3.79 14.02
N VAL A 155 -8.25 -3.52 13.37
CA VAL A 155 -8.87 -4.49 12.43
C VAL A 155 -7.93 -4.77 11.27
N LEU A 156 -7.34 -3.75 10.66
CA LEU A 156 -6.38 -3.94 9.55
C LEU A 156 -5.15 -4.74 10.02
N TYR A 157 -4.60 -4.40 11.18
CA TYR A 157 -3.42 -5.09 11.69
C TYR A 157 -3.72 -6.56 12.02
N SER A 158 -4.86 -6.85 12.63
CA SER A 158 -5.31 -8.23 12.87
C SER A 158 -5.43 -9.04 11.58
N GLN A 159 -5.82 -8.41 10.48
CA GLN A 159 -5.85 -9.08 9.16
C GLN A 159 -4.43 -9.45 8.68
N PHE A 160 -3.43 -8.58 8.90
CA PHE A 160 -2.04 -8.94 8.59
C PHE A 160 -1.54 -10.10 9.46
N GLU A 161 -1.91 -10.16 10.73
CA GLU A 161 -1.57 -11.27 11.62
C GLU A 161 -2.20 -12.59 11.19
N LYS A 162 -3.41 -12.56 10.60
CA LYS A 162 -4.04 -13.75 9.98
C LYS A 162 -3.29 -14.25 8.74
N ILE A 163 -2.60 -13.35 8.02
CA ILE A 163 -1.87 -13.66 6.79
C ILE A 163 -0.42 -14.06 7.09
N PHE A 164 0.26 -13.30 7.93
CA PHE A 164 1.69 -13.43 8.20
C PHE A 164 1.95 -13.96 9.62
N LYS A 165 2.98 -14.79 9.76
CA LYS A 165 3.48 -15.28 11.07
C LYS A 165 4.87 -14.74 11.42
N ASP A 166 5.49 -13.96 10.52
CA ASP A 166 6.82 -13.40 10.71
C ASP A 166 6.76 -12.20 11.65
N LYS A 167 7.22 -12.39 12.88
CA LYS A 167 7.13 -11.37 13.94
C LYS A 167 7.86 -10.07 13.60
N LYS A 168 9.02 -10.14 12.91
CA LYS A 168 9.78 -8.95 12.51
C LYS A 168 9.05 -8.19 11.40
N LEU A 169 8.44 -8.89 10.44
CA LEU A 169 7.59 -8.27 9.43
C LEU A 169 6.37 -7.61 10.08
N LEU A 170 5.69 -8.30 11.00
CA LEU A 170 4.52 -7.75 11.67
C LEU A 170 4.85 -6.47 12.46
N ARG A 171 6.00 -6.42 13.17
CA ARG A 171 6.45 -5.19 13.82
C ARG A 171 6.71 -4.05 12.81
N LEU A 172 7.34 -4.35 11.69
CA LEU A 172 7.55 -3.35 10.65
C LEU A 172 6.23 -2.83 10.07
N LEU A 173 5.25 -3.72 9.82
CA LEU A 173 3.90 -3.35 9.40
C LEU A 173 3.17 -2.52 10.47
N HIS A 174 3.36 -2.84 11.75
CA HIS A 174 2.83 -2.05 12.86
C HIS A 174 3.30 -0.60 12.79
N HIS A 175 4.61 -0.35 12.64
CA HIS A 175 5.15 1.02 12.50
C HIS A 175 4.56 1.77 11.31
N VAL A 176 4.18 1.08 10.24
CA VAL A 176 3.57 1.71 9.06
C VAL A 176 2.08 1.96 9.28
N VAL A 177 1.34 1.00 9.84
CA VAL A 177 -0.12 1.11 10.04
C VAL A 177 -0.44 2.17 11.08
N TYR A 178 0.29 2.18 12.21
CA TYR A 178 0.08 3.12 13.30
C TYR A 178 0.91 4.42 13.18
N SER A 179 1.39 4.72 11.97
CA SER A 179 2.16 5.96 11.72
C SER A 179 1.33 7.24 11.71
N THR A 180 0.01 7.12 11.74
CA THR A 180 -0.96 8.22 11.88
C THR A 180 -1.85 7.95 13.08
N PRO A 181 -2.41 8.98 13.75
CA PRO A 181 -3.27 8.78 14.93
C PRO A 181 -4.55 8.00 14.62
N LYS A 182 -5.04 8.04 13.37
CA LYS A 182 -6.28 7.38 12.94
C LYS A 182 -6.24 7.08 11.45
N GLY A 183 -6.82 5.95 11.06
CA GLY A 183 -6.96 5.57 9.66
C GLY A 183 -5.64 5.28 8.96
N LEU A 184 -5.66 5.36 7.64
CA LEU A 184 -4.46 5.24 6.81
C LEU A 184 -4.14 6.55 6.10
N PRO A 185 -2.85 6.91 6.01
CA PRO A 185 -2.44 8.14 5.34
C PRO A 185 -2.62 8.04 3.83
N ILE A 186 -3.22 9.06 3.22
CA ILE A 186 -3.32 9.18 1.76
C ILE A 186 -1.97 9.66 1.22
N GLY A 187 -1.40 8.92 0.28
CA GLY A 187 -0.13 9.26 -0.38
C GLY A 187 0.98 8.21 -0.20
N ASN A 188 0.78 7.25 0.69
CA ASN A 188 1.70 6.14 0.87
C ASN A 188 1.38 4.96 -0.06
N TYR A 189 2.43 4.36 -0.62
CA TYR A 189 2.27 3.24 -1.55
C TYR A 189 1.58 2.03 -0.91
N ILE A 190 1.98 1.67 0.31
CA ILE A 190 1.40 0.53 1.03
C ILE A 190 -0.06 0.76 1.42
N SER A 191 -0.47 2.02 1.71
CA SER A 191 -1.83 2.33 2.15
C SER A 191 -2.90 1.91 1.14
N GLN A 192 -2.60 1.95 -0.15
CA GLN A 192 -3.55 1.54 -1.19
C GLN A 192 -3.84 0.04 -1.12
N PHE A 193 -2.80 -0.80 -1.01
CA PHE A 193 -2.98 -2.25 -0.90
C PHE A 193 -3.60 -2.65 0.44
N ALA A 194 -3.21 -1.98 1.52
CA ALA A 194 -3.79 -2.18 2.85
C ALA A 194 -5.29 -1.86 2.85
N ALA A 195 -5.71 -0.77 2.22
CA ALA A 195 -7.10 -0.38 2.09
C ALA A 195 -7.93 -1.39 1.29
N VAL A 196 -7.39 -1.92 0.18
CA VAL A 196 -8.04 -2.98 -0.59
C VAL A 196 -8.12 -4.28 0.24
N SER A 197 -7.06 -4.65 0.95
CA SER A 197 -7.07 -5.82 1.84
C SER A 197 -8.12 -5.68 2.94
N TYR A 198 -8.24 -4.51 3.55
CA TYR A 198 -9.25 -4.22 4.58
C TYR A 198 -10.67 -4.48 4.08
N THR A 199 -11.00 -4.01 2.88
CA THR A 199 -12.34 -4.20 2.29
C THR A 199 -12.63 -5.68 2.03
N HIS A 200 -11.70 -6.39 1.38
CA HIS A 200 -11.94 -7.76 0.95
C HIS A 200 -11.99 -8.76 2.10
N LEU A 201 -11.11 -8.63 3.07
CA LEU A 201 -11.06 -9.55 4.21
C LEU A 201 -12.26 -9.35 5.14
N ARG A 202 -12.70 -8.08 5.35
CA ARG A 202 -13.88 -7.80 6.16
C ARG A 202 -15.18 -8.32 5.53
N ALA A 203 -15.31 -8.23 4.21
CA ALA A 203 -16.47 -8.76 3.49
C ALA A 203 -16.62 -10.29 3.62
N HIS A 204 -15.53 -11.01 3.90
CA HIS A 204 -15.55 -12.46 4.16
C HIS A 204 -15.88 -12.83 5.61
N GLU A 205 -15.71 -11.90 6.57
CA GLU A 205 -16.01 -12.12 8.00
C GLU A 205 -17.49 -11.89 8.35
N THR A 206 -18.24 -11.27 7.47
CA THR A 206 -19.68 -10.96 7.65
C THR A 206 -20.62 -11.97 6.98
N ARG A 207 -20.09 -13.14 6.59
CA ARG A 207 -20.91 -14.25 6.04
C ARG A 207 -21.01 -15.40 7.04
#